data_4969b856b7847a9950ef7b7804313e24
#
_entry.id   4969b856b7847a9950ef7b7804313e24
#
_cell.length_a   1.000
_cell.length_b   1.000
_cell.length_c   1.000
_cell.angle_alpha   90.00
_cell.angle_beta   90.00
_cell.angle_gamma   90.00
#
_symmetry.space_group_name_H-M   'P 1'
#
loop_
_entity.id
_entity.type
_entity.pdbx_description
1 polymer ?
#
loop_
_entity_poly.entity_id
_entity_poly.type
_entity_poly.pdbx_seq_one_letter_code
_entity_poly.pdbx_strand_id
1 'polypeptide(L)'
;MKLTRNWLLVMSSFWMISNANAQFRKYSNEFLNIGAGAKGLAMGGAQTASAGDATAGYWNPAGLTEVKGNPVAAIMHAEYFAGIGKYDYAAMAMPIGDPTIATRTLGLSLIRFAVDDIPNTLFLVDPDGSVNYNNIRSFSSADYAFLLSYAQVIFGDESKTFSFGSNAKIIHRSVGSFAKAWGFGLDAGLQYRSKGFSFGLMAKDITTTFNVWNFNFSDREKEVLYLTKNEIPVQSTELTAPRLFIGAAYSSEISENLAIQGELNLDLTFDGKRNVLFRSNTLSMDPRLGVELGYKKLLYGRLGIFNFQQGLKDGDTTNLKKVWIFQPGLGVGFKLKQVDIDYAFTNLANQSNPLYTHVVSLRFNLKRKEN
;
A
#
# COMPACT_ATOMS: atom_id res chain seq x y z
N MET A 1 3.27 -36.88 -25.40
CA MET A 1 4.69 -36.47 -25.43
C MET A 1 4.96 -35.00 -25.80
N LYS A 2 3.97 -34.12 -26.02
CA LYS A 2 4.17 -32.67 -26.31
C LYS A 2 4.04 -31.75 -25.10
N LEU A 3 3.39 -32.19 -24.00
CA LEU A 3 3.22 -31.38 -22.78
C LEU A 3 4.50 -31.26 -21.92
N THR A 4 5.38 -32.27 -21.92
CA THR A 4 6.59 -32.26 -21.09
C THR A 4 7.71 -31.34 -21.61
N ARG A 5 7.70 -31.00 -22.90
CA ARG A 5 8.72 -30.13 -23.50
C ARG A 5 8.51 -28.64 -23.16
N ASN A 6 7.28 -28.22 -22.95
CA ASN A 6 6.97 -26.82 -22.62
C ASN A 6 7.26 -26.50 -21.15
N TRP A 7 7.17 -27.47 -20.24
CA TRP A 7 7.53 -27.30 -18.83
C TRP A 7 9.04 -27.15 -18.62
N LEU A 8 9.85 -27.83 -19.43
CA LEU A 8 11.31 -27.71 -19.39
C LEU A 8 11.81 -26.35 -19.89
N LEU A 9 11.11 -25.72 -20.85
CA LEU A 9 11.44 -24.38 -21.34
C LEU A 9 11.05 -23.30 -20.33
N VAL A 10 9.98 -23.48 -19.57
CA VAL A 10 9.59 -22.57 -18.49
C VAL A 10 10.55 -22.69 -17.29
N MET A 11 11.00 -23.90 -16.96
CA MET A 11 12.01 -24.09 -15.91
C MET A 11 13.40 -23.60 -16.30
N SER A 12 13.81 -23.70 -17.57
CA SER A 12 15.13 -23.20 -18.02
C SER A 12 15.19 -21.67 -18.07
N SER A 13 14.10 -20.97 -18.32
CA SER A 13 14.03 -19.51 -18.24
C SER A 13 14.15 -18.98 -16.81
N PHE A 14 13.77 -19.77 -15.81
CA PHE A 14 13.94 -19.41 -14.39
C PHE A 14 15.40 -19.49 -13.91
N TRP A 15 16.25 -20.28 -14.57
CA TRP A 15 17.67 -20.46 -14.21
C TRP A 15 18.62 -19.40 -14.81
N MET A 16 18.17 -18.59 -15.76
CA MET A 16 19.01 -17.55 -16.38
C MET A 16 18.99 -16.20 -15.64
N ILE A 17 18.26 -16.08 -14.52
CA ILE A 17 18.17 -14.82 -13.75
C ILE A 17 19.29 -14.69 -12.69
N SER A 18 20.21 -15.65 -12.59
CA SER A 18 21.16 -15.77 -11.46
C SER A 18 22.43 -14.90 -11.51
N ASN A 19 22.57 -13.95 -12.46
CA ASN A 19 23.76 -13.07 -12.50
C ASN A 19 23.46 -11.57 -12.65
N ALA A 20 22.24 -11.12 -12.33
CA ALA A 20 22.01 -9.70 -12.15
C ALA A 20 22.48 -9.33 -10.73
N ASN A 21 23.46 -8.41 -10.62
CA ASN A 21 23.82 -7.77 -9.35
C ASN A 21 22.68 -6.89 -8.86
N ALA A 22 21.51 -7.48 -8.58
CA ALA A 22 20.35 -6.81 -8.07
C ALA A 22 20.45 -6.78 -6.54
N GLN A 23 20.46 -5.59 -5.96
CA GLN A 23 20.51 -5.41 -4.53
C GLN A 23 19.09 -5.51 -3.95
N PHE A 24 18.83 -6.53 -3.13
CA PHE A 24 17.65 -6.58 -2.29
C PHE A 24 17.66 -5.41 -1.29
N ARG A 25 16.73 -4.46 -1.46
CA ARG A 25 16.53 -3.38 -0.49
C ARG A 25 15.35 -3.72 0.40
N LYS A 26 15.60 -3.85 1.69
CA LYS A 26 14.62 -4.25 2.72
C LYS A 26 13.37 -3.37 2.78
N TYR A 27 13.50 -2.10 2.40
CA TYR A 27 12.44 -1.10 2.43
C TYR A 27 12.20 -0.48 1.04
N SER A 28 12.21 -1.31 0.00
CA SER A 28 11.86 -0.88 -1.36
C SER A 28 10.35 -0.67 -1.50
N ASN A 29 9.95 0.35 -2.26
CA ASN A 29 8.54 0.65 -2.58
C ASN A 29 7.62 0.83 -1.35
N GLU A 30 8.13 1.36 -0.23
CA GLU A 30 7.33 1.51 1.01
C GLU A 30 6.10 2.43 0.83
N PHE A 31 6.08 3.32 -0.15
CA PHE A 31 4.89 4.11 -0.47
C PHE A 31 3.68 3.24 -0.86
N LEU A 32 3.90 2.01 -1.34
CA LEU A 32 2.86 1.01 -1.60
C LEU A 32 2.38 0.28 -0.34
N ASN A 33 2.92 0.59 0.83
CA ASN A 33 2.55 -0.02 2.10
C ASN A 33 1.78 0.94 3.03
N ILE A 34 1.57 2.19 2.59
CA ILE A 34 0.86 3.23 3.36
C ILE A 34 -0.60 2.84 3.58
N GLY A 35 -1.31 2.42 2.54
CA GLY A 35 -2.72 2.05 2.61
C GLY A 35 -3.59 2.79 1.60
N ALA A 36 -4.85 2.37 1.43
CA ALA A 36 -5.81 2.99 0.51
C ALA A 36 -7.18 3.14 1.17
N GLY A 37 -7.76 4.34 1.06
CA GLY A 37 -9.05 4.69 1.63
C GLY A 37 -9.01 4.98 3.13
N ALA A 38 -9.71 6.04 3.56
CA ALA A 38 -9.77 6.44 4.97
C ALA A 38 -10.35 5.33 5.86
N LYS A 39 -11.32 4.54 5.37
CA LYS A 39 -11.83 3.35 6.06
C LYS A 39 -10.70 2.39 6.44
N GLY A 40 -9.88 2.00 5.46
CA GLY A 40 -8.80 1.03 5.69
C GLY A 40 -7.73 1.55 6.64
N LEU A 41 -7.35 2.82 6.49
CA LEU A 41 -6.36 3.47 7.35
C LEU A 41 -6.86 3.65 8.78
N ALA A 42 -8.15 4.00 8.99
CA ALA A 42 -8.76 4.07 10.30
C ALA A 42 -8.79 2.71 11.03
N MET A 43 -8.92 1.61 10.28
CA MET A 43 -8.86 0.24 10.80
C MET A 43 -7.43 -0.32 10.90
N GLY A 44 -6.41 0.55 10.87
CA GLY A 44 -5.00 0.14 10.97
C GLY A 44 -4.49 -0.68 9.78
N GLY A 45 -5.17 -0.63 8.63
CA GLY A 45 -4.85 -1.44 7.45
C GLY A 45 -5.33 -2.90 7.56
N ALA A 46 -6.19 -3.24 8.52
CA ALA A 46 -6.83 -4.53 8.62
C ALA A 46 -7.98 -4.61 7.60
N GLN A 47 -7.67 -5.02 6.35
CA GLN A 47 -8.60 -5.05 5.21
C GLN A 47 -8.37 -6.25 4.26
N THR A 48 -7.46 -7.16 4.59
CA THR A 48 -7.14 -8.30 3.70
C THR A 48 -8.31 -9.24 3.51
N ALA A 49 -9.15 -9.42 4.54
CA ALA A 49 -10.32 -10.30 4.51
C ALA A 49 -11.61 -9.55 4.15
N SER A 50 -11.76 -8.27 4.55
CA SER A 50 -13.04 -7.56 4.45
C SER A 50 -13.14 -6.60 3.27
N ALA A 51 -12.03 -6.22 2.61
CA ALA A 51 -12.08 -5.35 1.45
C ALA A 51 -13.06 -5.90 0.40
N GLY A 52 -13.97 -5.03 -0.09
CA GLY A 52 -15.03 -5.43 -1.02
C GLY A 52 -15.57 -4.26 -1.84
N ASP A 53 -14.77 -3.22 -2.06
CA ASP A 53 -15.09 -2.07 -2.89
C ASP A 53 -13.93 -1.75 -3.86
N ALA A 54 -13.89 -0.57 -4.47
CA ALA A 54 -12.83 -0.19 -5.41
C ALA A 54 -11.43 -0.20 -4.77
N THR A 55 -11.32 -0.06 -3.43
CA THR A 55 -10.03 -0.13 -2.73
C THR A 55 -9.50 -1.56 -2.58
N ALA A 56 -10.33 -2.57 -2.86
CA ALA A 56 -9.92 -3.98 -2.81
C ALA A 56 -8.78 -4.28 -3.78
N GLY A 57 -8.69 -3.58 -4.93
CA GLY A 57 -7.53 -3.70 -5.82
C GLY A 57 -6.18 -3.47 -5.12
N TYR A 58 -6.15 -2.63 -4.11
CA TYR A 58 -4.97 -2.39 -3.28
C TYR A 58 -4.82 -3.40 -2.13
N TRP A 59 -5.91 -3.68 -1.38
CA TRP A 59 -5.86 -4.49 -0.14
C TRP A 59 -5.82 -5.99 -0.41
N ASN A 60 -6.72 -6.46 -1.26
CA ASN A 60 -6.82 -7.84 -1.72
C ASN A 60 -7.68 -7.87 -2.99
N PRO A 61 -7.10 -8.04 -4.18
CA PRO A 61 -7.84 -7.95 -5.45
C PRO A 61 -8.99 -8.98 -5.55
N ALA A 62 -8.95 -10.10 -4.83
CA ALA A 62 -10.06 -11.04 -4.78
C ALA A 62 -11.36 -10.41 -4.26
N GLY A 63 -11.25 -9.40 -3.39
CA GLY A 63 -12.39 -8.66 -2.84
C GLY A 63 -13.14 -7.80 -3.86
N LEU A 64 -12.58 -7.53 -5.03
CA LEU A 64 -13.28 -6.82 -6.11
C LEU A 64 -14.54 -7.57 -6.59
N THR A 65 -14.64 -8.87 -6.36
CA THR A 65 -15.84 -9.67 -6.70
C THR A 65 -17.07 -9.29 -5.88
N GLU A 66 -16.90 -8.52 -4.80
CA GLU A 66 -17.99 -7.96 -3.99
C GLU A 66 -18.64 -6.72 -4.64
N VAL A 67 -17.97 -6.11 -5.62
CA VAL A 67 -18.54 -5.03 -6.41
C VAL A 67 -19.49 -5.63 -7.43
N LYS A 68 -20.79 -5.56 -7.15
CA LYS A 68 -21.85 -6.16 -7.96
C LYS A 68 -22.73 -5.07 -8.60
N GLY A 69 -23.31 -5.37 -9.75
CA GLY A 69 -24.25 -4.51 -10.45
C GLY A 69 -23.58 -3.30 -11.08
N ASN A 70 -23.32 -2.27 -10.31
CA ASN A 70 -22.78 -0.99 -10.80
C ASN A 70 -21.29 -0.83 -10.56
N PRO A 71 -20.58 -0.10 -11.44
CA PRO A 71 -19.21 0.29 -11.17
C PRO A 71 -19.09 1.15 -9.92
N VAL A 72 -17.97 1.02 -9.22
CA VAL A 72 -17.63 1.81 -8.03
C VAL A 72 -16.32 2.52 -8.25
N ALA A 73 -16.28 3.82 -7.98
CA ALA A 73 -15.06 4.61 -7.98
C ALA A 73 -14.72 5.06 -6.56
N ALA A 74 -13.43 5.23 -6.27
CA ALA A 74 -12.94 5.76 -5.00
C ALA A 74 -11.82 6.76 -5.25
N ILE A 75 -11.78 7.83 -4.46
CA ILE A 75 -10.67 8.78 -4.42
C ILE A 75 -10.29 9.04 -2.96
N MET A 76 -9.02 9.32 -2.72
CA MET A 76 -8.49 9.64 -1.40
C MET A 76 -7.37 10.66 -1.53
N HIS A 77 -7.31 11.57 -0.56
CA HIS A 77 -6.19 12.45 -0.31
C HIS A 77 -5.75 12.35 1.14
N ALA A 78 -4.45 12.33 1.38
CA ALA A 78 -3.88 12.32 2.72
C ALA A 78 -2.71 13.30 2.82
N GLU A 79 -2.78 14.17 3.83
CA GLU A 79 -1.67 14.97 4.34
C GLU A 79 -0.85 14.09 5.29
N TYR A 80 0.18 13.44 4.74
CA TYR A 80 0.97 12.44 5.43
C TYR A 80 2.14 13.08 6.17
N PHE A 81 2.48 12.58 7.37
CA PHE A 81 3.54 13.12 8.22
C PHE A 81 3.38 14.64 8.48
N ALA A 82 2.23 15.05 9.00
CA ALA A 82 1.92 16.44 9.29
C ALA A 82 2.08 17.39 8.07
N GLY A 83 1.72 16.88 6.87
CA GLY A 83 1.72 17.64 5.62
C GLY A 83 3.06 17.65 4.84
N ILE A 84 4.08 16.93 5.31
CA ILE A 84 5.35 16.79 4.58
C ILE A 84 5.14 15.98 3.29
N GLY A 85 4.38 14.89 3.36
CA GLY A 85 4.07 14.04 2.22
C GLY A 85 2.61 14.15 1.79
N LYS A 86 2.35 14.22 0.49
CA LYS A 86 1.02 14.15 -0.09
C LYS A 86 0.81 12.75 -0.65
N TYR A 87 -0.26 12.10 -0.21
CA TYR A 87 -0.57 10.75 -0.65
C TYR A 87 -1.98 10.71 -1.24
N ASP A 88 -2.05 10.42 -2.54
CA ASP A 88 -3.27 10.38 -3.32
C ASP A 88 -3.55 8.96 -3.81
N TYR A 89 -4.81 8.57 -3.78
CA TYR A 89 -5.29 7.31 -4.33
C TYR A 89 -6.55 7.54 -5.14
N ALA A 90 -6.62 6.92 -6.30
CA ALA A 90 -7.84 6.85 -7.10
C ALA A 90 -8.03 5.42 -7.61
N ALA A 91 -9.26 4.93 -7.59
CA ALA A 91 -9.58 3.60 -8.11
C ALA A 91 -10.96 3.53 -8.74
N MET A 92 -11.10 2.56 -9.62
CA MET A 92 -12.38 2.17 -10.23
C MET A 92 -12.47 0.64 -10.29
N ALA A 93 -13.60 0.11 -9.90
CA ALA A 93 -13.93 -1.31 -10.03
C ALA A 93 -15.16 -1.47 -10.90
N MET A 94 -15.08 -2.31 -11.91
CA MET A 94 -16.11 -2.49 -12.94
C MET A 94 -16.47 -3.98 -13.06
N PRO A 95 -17.67 -4.40 -12.61
CA PRO A 95 -18.18 -5.74 -12.83
C PRO A 95 -18.34 -6.04 -14.33
N ILE A 96 -17.93 -7.25 -14.74
CA ILE A 96 -17.98 -7.71 -16.13
C ILE A 96 -19.04 -8.80 -16.26
N GLY A 97 -19.83 -8.74 -17.31
CA GLY A 97 -20.90 -9.69 -17.60
C GLY A 97 -22.27 -9.21 -17.17
N ASP A 98 -23.16 -10.14 -16.90
CA ASP A 98 -24.52 -9.86 -16.42
C ASP A 98 -24.47 -9.20 -15.04
N PRO A 99 -25.09 -8.02 -14.84
CA PRO A 99 -25.10 -7.31 -13.57
C PRO A 99 -25.66 -8.11 -12.41
N THR A 100 -26.55 -9.06 -12.67
CA THR A 100 -27.21 -9.90 -11.65
C THR A 100 -26.36 -11.08 -11.20
N ILE A 101 -25.42 -11.55 -12.08
CA ILE A 101 -24.60 -12.74 -11.88
C ILE A 101 -23.10 -12.40 -12.03
N ALA A 102 -22.72 -11.13 -11.97
CA ALA A 102 -21.34 -10.71 -12.17
C ALA A 102 -20.37 -11.45 -11.23
N THR A 103 -19.65 -12.43 -11.80
CA THR A 103 -18.64 -13.23 -11.09
C THR A 103 -17.22 -12.74 -11.34
N ARG A 104 -17.06 -11.71 -12.17
CA ARG A 104 -15.77 -11.15 -12.59
C ARG A 104 -15.77 -9.64 -12.47
N THR A 105 -14.64 -9.07 -12.09
CA THR A 105 -14.49 -7.62 -11.94
C THR A 105 -13.11 -7.21 -12.43
N LEU A 106 -13.05 -6.13 -13.22
CA LEU A 106 -11.82 -5.41 -13.51
C LEU A 106 -11.68 -4.24 -12.55
N GLY A 107 -10.44 -3.98 -12.13
CA GLY A 107 -10.07 -2.83 -11.31
C GLY A 107 -8.93 -2.06 -11.93
N LEU A 108 -8.95 -0.76 -11.73
CA LEU A 108 -7.83 0.13 -12.04
C LEU A 108 -7.58 0.98 -10.80
N SER A 109 -6.33 1.07 -10.36
CA SER A 109 -5.93 1.95 -9.26
C SER A 109 -4.72 2.78 -9.63
N LEU A 110 -4.69 4.01 -9.15
CA LEU A 110 -3.57 4.94 -9.23
C LEU A 110 -3.19 5.35 -7.81
N ILE A 111 -1.92 5.26 -7.50
CA ILE A 111 -1.31 5.70 -6.25
C ILE A 111 -0.28 6.76 -6.59
N ARG A 112 -0.26 7.85 -5.83
CA ARG A 112 0.79 8.87 -5.90
C ARG A 112 1.25 9.23 -4.49
N PHE A 113 2.54 9.21 -4.26
CA PHE A 113 3.16 9.79 -3.08
C PHE A 113 4.17 10.86 -3.51
N ALA A 114 4.08 12.05 -2.96
CA ALA A 114 4.96 13.14 -3.34
C ALA A 114 5.42 13.94 -2.12
N VAL A 115 6.64 14.43 -2.20
CA VAL A 115 7.21 15.42 -1.27
C VAL A 115 7.71 16.58 -2.13
N ASP A 116 7.18 17.76 -1.85
CA ASP A 116 7.53 18.99 -2.55
C ASP A 116 8.56 19.79 -1.72
N ASP A 117 9.15 20.81 -2.34
CA ASP A 117 10.02 21.81 -1.71
C ASP A 117 11.24 21.23 -0.96
N ILE A 118 11.81 20.13 -1.47
CA ILE A 118 13.01 19.54 -0.90
C ILE A 118 14.21 20.44 -1.23
N PRO A 119 14.94 20.97 -0.22
CA PRO A 119 16.05 21.87 -0.48
C PRO A 119 17.23 21.11 -1.10
N ASN A 120 17.69 21.56 -2.26
CA ASN A 120 18.94 21.11 -2.88
C ASN A 120 20.07 21.99 -2.38
N THR A 121 20.94 21.42 -1.58
CA THR A 121 22.12 22.09 -1.00
C THR A 121 23.42 21.72 -1.70
N LEU A 122 23.35 21.10 -2.87
CA LEU A 122 24.54 20.60 -3.60
C LEU A 122 25.53 21.74 -3.92
N PHE A 123 25.03 22.95 -4.18
CA PHE A 123 25.82 24.14 -4.49
C PHE A 123 25.85 25.16 -3.35
N LEU A 124 25.64 24.72 -2.10
CA LEU A 124 25.61 25.59 -0.94
C LEU A 124 26.92 26.34 -0.70
N VAL A 125 28.04 25.72 -1.05
CA VAL A 125 29.37 26.30 -0.88
C VAL A 125 29.87 26.83 -2.22
N ASP A 126 30.23 28.12 -2.26
CA ASP A 126 30.82 28.77 -3.40
C ASP A 126 32.30 28.34 -3.60
N PRO A 127 32.90 28.54 -4.79
CA PRO A 127 34.27 28.12 -5.08
C PRO A 127 35.36 28.71 -4.15
N ASP A 128 35.07 29.84 -3.50
CA ASP A 128 35.94 30.49 -2.50
C ASP A 128 35.82 29.88 -1.09
N GLY A 129 34.96 28.85 -0.92
CA GLY A 129 34.69 28.18 0.35
C GLY A 129 33.64 28.86 1.24
N SER A 130 33.05 29.98 0.80
CA SER A 130 31.97 30.65 1.54
C SER A 130 30.63 29.93 1.40
N VAL A 131 29.82 29.98 2.48
CA VAL A 131 28.45 29.40 2.48
C VAL A 131 27.49 30.43 1.89
N ASN A 132 26.79 30.07 0.82
CA ASN A 132 25.86 30.94 0.12
C ASN A 132 24.45 30.32 0.05
N TYR A 133 23.57 30.74 0.94
CA TYR A 133 22.18 30.25 1.01
C TYR A 133 21.33 30.62 -0.21
N ASN A 134 21.74 31.60 -1.03
CA ASN A 134 21.04 31.95 -2.27
C ASN A 134 21.20 30.89 -3.36
N ASN A 135 22.12 29.96 -3.19
CA ASN A 135 22.32 28.82 -4.09
C ASN A 135 21.33 27.66 -3.83
N ILE A 136 20.58 27.73 -2.73
CA ILE A 136 19.58 26.68 -2.44
C ILE A 136 18.47 26.77 -3.48
N ARG A 137 18.18 25.64 -4.11
CA ARG A 137 17.06 25.43 -5.02
C ARG A 137 16.18 24.34 -4.46
N SER A 138 14.87 24.40 -4.70
CA SER A 138 13.96 23.33 -4.33
C SER A 138 13.76 22.36 -5.49
N PHE A 139 13.49 21.09 -5.16
CA PHE A 139 13.01 20.08 -6.08
C PHE A 139 11.92 19.25 -5.41
N SER A 140 11.17 18.47 -6.21
CA SER A 140 10.15 17.56 -5.71
C SER A 140 10.55 16.10 -6.00
N SER A 141 10.10 15.20 -5.14
CA SER A 141 10.16 13.76 -5.36
C SER A 141 8.75 13.20 -5.47
N ALA A 142 8.50 12.32 -6.44
CA ALA A 142 7.19 11.70 -6.62
C ALA A 142 7.30 10.23 -7.05
N ASP A 143 6.53 9.38 -6.38
CA ASP A 143 6.38 7.97 -6.66
C ASP A 143 4.95 7.70 -7.12
N TYR A 144 4.79 6.98 -8.23
CA TYR A 144 3.51 6.60 -8.81
C TYR A 144 3.42 5.09 -8.94
N ALA A 145 2.23 4.54 -8.74
CA ALA A 145 1.95 3.15 -9.10
C ALA A 145 0.57 3.03 -9.76
N PHE A 146 0.53 2.29 -10.84
CA PHE A 146 -0.68 1.92 -11.57
C PHE A 146 -0.90 0.42 -11.35
N LEU A 147 -2.10 0.05 -10.88
CA LEU A 147 -2.49 -1.34 -10.67
C LEU A 147 -3.64 -1.66 -11.61
N LEU A 148 -3.44 -2.65 -12.46
CA LEU A 148 -4.51 -3.29 -13.23
C LEU A 148 -4.90 -4.57 -12.50
N SER A 149 -6.14 -4.64 -12.03
CA SER A 149 -6.66 -5.73 -11.21
C SER A 149 -7.68 -6.56 -11.98
N TYR A 150 -7.64 -7.86 -11.77
CA TYR A 150 -8.67 -8.80 -12.21
C TYR A 150 -9.09 -9.66 -11.05
N ALA A 151 -10.39 -9.87 -10.89
CA ALA A 151 -10.96 -10.75 -9.87
C ALA A 151 -12.04 -11.65 -10.46
N GLN A 152 -12.15 -12.86 -9.90
CA GLN A 152 -13.14 -13.84 -10.30
C GLN A 152 -13.60 -14.68 -9.11
N VAL A 153 -14.91 -14.94 -9.03
CA VAL A 153 -15.48 -15.98 -8.17
C VAL A 153 -15.11 -17.35 -8.77
N ILE A 154 -14.43 -18.18 -8.01
CA ILE A 154 -14.03 -19.53 -8.44
C ILE A 154 -15.17 -20.52 -8.18
N PHE A 155 -15.75 -20.46 -6.97
CA PHE A 155 -16.95 -21.18 -6.60
C PHE A 155 -17.69 -20.47 -5.48
N GLY A 156 -18.97 -20.69 -5.39
CA GLY A 156 -19.80 -20.14 -4.32
C GLY A 156 -21.28 -20.16 -4.66
N ASP A 157 -22.06 -19.81 -3.65
CA ASP A 157 -23.49 -19.63 -3.70
C ASP A 157 -23.86 -18.37 -2.87
N GLU A 158 -25.14 -18.15 -2.58
CA GLU A 158 -25.60 -17.00 -1.80
C GLU A 158 -25.04 -16.98 -0.35
N SER A 159 -24.64 -18.13 0.19
CA SER A 159 -24.19 -18.29 1.58
C SER A 159 -22.67 -18.25 1.74
N LYS A 160 -21.95 -18.59 0.70
CA LYS A 160 -20.47 -18.68 0.72
C LYS A 160 -19.88 -18.35 -0.65
N THR A 161 -18.74 -17.71 -0.66
CA THR A 161 -18.03 -17.32 -1.88
C THR A 161 -16.54 -17.53 -1.70
N PHE A 162 -15.89 -18.15 -2.69
CA PHE A 162 -14.44 -18.23 -2.79
C PHE A 162 -13.98 -17.55 -4.06
N SER A 163 -13.14 -16.53 -3.91
CA SER A 163 -12.70 -15.65 -4.98
C SER A 163 -11.18 -15.62 -5.10
N PHE A 164 -10.72 -15.45 -6.32
CA PHE A 164 -9.33 -15.17 -6.68
C PHE A 164 -9.23 -13.78 -7.29
N GLY A 165 -8.10 -13.11 -7.06
CA GLY A 165 -7.77 -11.86 -7.72
C GLY A 165 -6.28 -11.71 -7.96
N SER A 166 -5.91 -10.88 -8.93
CA SER A 166 -4.52 -10.58 -9.26
C SER A 166 -4.36 -9.13 -9.67
N ASN A 167 -3.16 -8.58 -9.46
CA ASN A 167 -2.75 -7.26 -9.95
C ASN A 167 -1.51 -7.38 -10.82
N ALA A 168 -1.48 -6.59 -11.89
CA ALA A 168 -0.26 -6.18 -12.56
C ALA A 168 0.06 -4.74 -12.14
N LYS A 169 1.29 -4.50 -11.67
CA LYS A 169 1.73 -3.19 -11.18
C LYS A 169 2.78 -2.60 -12.10
N ILE A 170 2.62 -1.32 -12.45
CA ILE A 170 3.64 -0.49 -13.09
C ILE A 170 3.97 0.63 -12.12
N ILE A 171 5.27 0.80 -11.84
CA ILE A 171 5.77 1.79 -10.91
C ILE A 171 6.62 2.80 -11.66
N HIS A 172 6.43 4.07 -11.39
CA HIS A 172 7.28 5.15 -11.86
C HIS A 172 7.70 6.02 -10.67
N ARG A 173 9.01 6.23 -10.55
CA ARG A 173 9.57 7.02 -9.45
C ARG A 173 10.44 8.12 -10.02
N SER A 174 10.41 9.31 -9.42
CA SER A 174 11.24 10.44 -9.82
C SER A 174 11.77 11.20 -8.61
N VAL A 175 13.02 11.60 -8.67
CA VAL A 175 13.69 12.43 -7.65
C VAL A 175 14.27 13.64 -8.36
N GLY A 176 13.51 14.73 -8.41
CA GLY A 176 13.87 15.94 -9.14
C GLY A 176 14.26 15.64 -10.59
N SER A 177 15.37 16.26 -11.03
CA SER A 177 16.04 15.95 -12.30
C SER A 177 17.07 14.83 -12.19
N PHE A 178 17.43 14.40 -10.96
CA PHE A 178 18.58 13.56 -10.67
C PHE A 178 18.39 12.10 -11.01
N ALA A 179 17.18 11.57 -10.77
CA ALA A 179 16.94 10.14 -10.95
C ALA A 179 15.48 9.85 -11.33
N LYS A 180 15.30 8.81 -12.14
CA LYS A 180 13.99 8.23 -12.47
C LYS A 180 14.11 6.71 -12.45
N ALA A 181 13.02 6.06 -12.04
CA ALA A 181 12.91 4.61 -12.11
C ALA A 181 11.60 4.16 -12.72
N TRP A 182 11.66 3.01 -13.37
CA TRP A 182 10.49 2.24 -13.79
C TRP A 182 10.56 0.86 -13.17
N GLY A 183 9.41 0.38 -12.73
CA GLY A 183 9.28 -0.92 -12.09
C GLY A 183 8.04 -1.67 -12.53
N PHE A 184 8.09 -2.99 -12.32
CA PHE A 184 6.98 -3.89 -12.59
C PHE A 184 6.90 -4.97 -11.52
N GLY A 185 5.69 -5.39 -11.18
CA GLY A 185 5.43 -6.45 -10.21
C GLY A 185 4.04 -7.05 -10.36
N LEU A 186 3.85 -8.23 -9.76
CA LEU A 186 2.57 -8.93 -9.72
C LEU A 186 2.17 -9.22 -8.29
N ASP A 187 0.85 -9.16 -8.04
CA ASP A 187 0.24 -9.59 -6.79
C ASP A 187 -0.85 -10.62 -7.06
N ALA A 188 -1.15 -11.46 -6.06
CA ALA A 188 -2.27 -12.38 -6.09
C ALA A 188 -2.97 -12.44 -4.73
N GLY A 189 -4.30 -12.60 -4.77
CA GLY A 189 -5.13 -12.67 -3.58
C GLY A 189 -6.19 -13.75 -3.67
N LEU A 190 -6.55 -14.27 -2.50
CA LEU A 190 -7.67 -15.18 -2.29
C LEU A 190 -8.58 -14.60 -1.21
N GLN A 191 -9.88 -14.80 -1.36
CA GLN A 191 -10.84 -14.40 -0.33
C GLN A 191 -11.93 -15.47 -0.24
N TYR A 192 -12.27 -15.83 1.00
CA TYR A 192 -13.38 -16.73 1.32
C TYR A 192 -14.34 -16.02 2.26
N ARG A 193 -15.62 -16.02 1.95
CA ARG A 193 -16.69 -15.42 2.77
C ARG A 193 -17.76 -16.44 3.05
N SER A 194 -18.24 -16.52 4.31
CA SER A 194 -19.35 -17.40 4.69
C SER A 194 -19.96 -16.94 6.01
N LYS A 195 -21.28 -16.72 6.05
CA LYS A 195 -22.07 -16.49 7.28
C LYS A 195 -21.46 -15.45 8.23
N GLY A 196 -21.05 -14.30 7.72
CA GLY A 196 -20.39 -13.22 8.49
C GLY A 196 -18.90 -13.37 8.67
N PHE A 197 -18.32 -14.56 8.48
CA PHE A 197 -16.86 -14.76 8.47
C PHE A 197 -16.28 -14.45 7.10
N SER A 198 -15.09 -13.82 7.11
CA SER A 198 -14.29 -13.60 5.92
C SER A 198 -12.83 -13.97 6.22
N PHE A 199 -12.20 -14.64 5.28
CA PHE A 199 -10.78 -14.97 5.34
C PHE A 199 -10.12 -14.46 4.07
N GLY A 200 -8.96 -13.84 4.20
CA GLY A 200 -8.19 -13.28 3.09
C GLY A 200 -6.74 -13.74 3.13
N LEU A 201 -6.20 -14.02 1.97
CA LEU A 201 -4.78 -14.23 1.75
C LEU A 201 -4.35 -13.32 0.61
N MET A 202 -3.30 -12.52 0.82
CA MET A 202 -2.76 -11.62 -0.20
C MET A 202 -1.24 -11.78 -0.26
N ALA A 203 -0.74 -12.18 -1.39
CA ALA A 203 0.68 -12.20 -1.70
C ALA A 203 1.01 -10.99 -2.57
N LYS A 204 1.75 -10.03 -2.01
CA LYS A 204 2.28 -8.86 -2.74
C LYS A 204 3.67 -9.19 -3.27
N ASP A 205 3.98 -8.62 -4.43
CA ASP A 205 5.31 -8.71 -5.05
C ASP A 205 5.77 -10.17 -5.30
N ILE A 206 4.85 -11.05 -5.71
CA ILE A 206 5.10 -12.51 -5.87
C ILE A 206 6.22 -12.83 -6.88
N THR A 207 6.44 -11.93 -7.85
CA THR A 207 7.52 -12.06 -8.83
C THR A 207 8.77 -11.30 -8.44
N THR A 208 8.88 -10.78 -7.20
CA THR A 208 9.74 -9.68 -6.82
C THR A 208 9.48 -8.45 -7.68
N THR A 209 9.04 -7.35 -7.11
CA THR A 209 8.90 -6.11 -7.87
C THR A 209 10.28 -5.50 -8.05
N PHE A 210 10.65 -5.25 -9.29
CA PHE A 210 11.92 -4.60 -9.61
C PHE A 210 11.70 -3.14 -9.99
N ASN A 211 12.68 -2.28 -9.66
CA ASN A 211 12.78 -0.92 -10.15
C ASN A 211 14.15 -0.73 -10.78
N VAL A 212 14.18 -0.24 -12.01
CA VAL A 212 15.41 0.09 -12.72
C VAL A 212 15.60 1.60 -12.65
N TRP A 213 16.62 2.03 -11.92
CA TRP A 213 16.97 3.42 -11.75
C TRP A 213 17.92 3.89 -12.85
N ASN A 214 17.61 5.07 -13.38
CA ASN A 214 18.48 5.83 -14.28
C ASN A 214 18.81 7.17 -13.61
N PHE A 215 20.09 7.47 -13.49
CA PHE A 215 20.60 8.70 -12.87
C PHE A 215 21.04 9.68 -13.94
N ASN A 216 20.66 10.94 -13.80
CA ASN A 216 20.92 11.99 -14.78
C ASN A 216 21.49 13.22 -14.06
N PHE A 217 22.75 13.15 -13.70
CA PHE A 217 23.48 14.28 -13.13
C PHE A 217 24.18 15.07 -14.25
N SER A 218 24.08 16.42 -14.17
CA SER A 218 24.88 17.33 -15.00
C SER A 218 26.38 17.20 -14.65
N ASP A 219 27.25 17.69 -15.53
CA ASP A 219 28.70 17.59 -15.29
C ASP A 219 29.12 18.40 -14.07
N ARG A 220 28.47 19.55 -13.82
CA ARG A 220 28.69 20.37 -12.61
C ARG A 220 28.25 19.63 -11.33
N GLU A 221 27.14 18.90 -11.35
CA GLU A 221 26.70 18.11 -10.22
C GLU A 221 27.64 16.94 -9.94
N LYS A 222 28.13 16.26 -11.00
CA LYS A 222 29.13 15.20 -10.88
C LYS A 222 30.44 15.72 -10.29
N GLU A 223 30.89 16.92 -10.71
CA GLU A 223 32.08 17.57 -10.16
C GLU A 223 31.93 17.82 -8.65
N VAL A 224 30.82 18.40 -8.21
CA VAL A 224 30.57 18.65 -6.79
C VAL A 224 30.48 17.35 -5.99
N LEU A 225 29.81 16.33 -6.51
CA LEU A 225 29.75 15.00 -5.89
C LEU A 225 31.16 14.41 -5.73
N TYR A 226 32.01 14.50 -6.76
CA TYR A 226 33.39 14.04 -6.71
C TYR A 226 34.22 14.81 -5.66
N LEU A 227 34.14 16.15 -5.65
CA LEU A 227 34.88 17.00 -4.70
C LEU A 227 34.44 16.75 -3.24
N THR A 228 33.17 16.41 -3.01
CA THR A 228 32.63 16.05 -1.70
C THR A 228 32.83 14.57 -1.34
N LYS A 229 33.61 13.83 -2.14
CA LYS A 229 33.90 12.40 -1.97
C LYS A 229 32.65 11.52 -1.92
N ASN A 230 31.59 11.90 -2.61
CA ASN A 230 30.41 11.09 -2.82
C ASN A 230 30.58 10.23 -4.09
N GLU A 231 30.16 8.98 -4.01
CA GLU A 231 30.07 8.13 -5.18
C GLU A 231 28.99 8.63 -6.13
N ILE A 232 29.29 8.72 -7.43
CA ILE A 232 28.30 9.07 -8.44
C ILE A 232 27.48 7.80 -8.72
N PRO A 233 26.15 7.82 -8.41
CA PRO A 233 25.32 6.66 -8.69
C PRO A 233 25.26 6.36 -10.19
N VAL A 234 25.39 5.10 -10.54
CA VAL A 234 25.16 4.57 -11.89
C VAL A 234 23.82 3.85 -11.94
N GLN A 235 23.40 3.41 -13.12
CA GLN A 235 22.20 2.61 -13.28
C GLN A 235 22.18 1.45 -12.27
N SER A 236 21.10 1.30 -11.52
CA SER A 236 20.95 0.24 -10.53
C SER A 236 19.57 -0.38 -10.59
N THR A 237 19.49 -1.67 -10.24
CA THR A 237 18.22 -2.39 -10.08
C THR A 237 17.96 -2.63 -8.61
N GLU A 238 16.79 -2.21 -8.17
CA GLU A 238 16.29 -2.39 -6.82
C GLU A 238 15.18 -3.46 -6.84
N LEU A 239 15.25 -4.44 -5.93
CA LEU A 239 14.28 -5.50 -5.81
C LEU A 239 13.49 -5.38 -4.51
N THR A 240 12.17 -5.54 -4.60
CA THR A 240 11.25 -5.63 -3.45
C THR A 240 10.94 -7.09 -3.16
N ALA A 241 11.19 -7.52 -1.93
CA ALA A 241 10.91 -8.88 -1.50
C ALA A 241 9.40 -9.15 -1.43
N PRO A 242 8.95 -10.38 -1.74
CA PRO A 242 7.57 -10.80 -1.55
C PRO A 242 7.10 -10.67 -0.10
N ARG A 243 5.82 -10.29 0.07
CA ARG A 243 5.15 -10.20 1.37
C ARG A 243 3.84 -10.96 1.33
N LEU A 244 3.46 -11.55 2.46
CA LEU A 244 2.23 -12.31 2.61
C LEU A 244 1.36 -11.68 3.70
N PHE A 245 0.10 -11.40 3.38
CA PHE A 245 -0.89 -10.91 4.32
C PHE A 245 -1.96 -11.98 4.53
N ILE A 246 -2.25 -12.28 5.79
CA ILE A 246 -3.31 -13.21 6.19
C ILE A 246 -4.32 -12.42 6.99
N GLY A 247 -5.58 -12.44 6.59
CA GLY A 247 -6.68 -11.73 7.25
C GLY A 247 -7.79 -12.65 7.69
N ALA A 248 -8.40 -12.35 8.83
CA ALA A 248 -9.62 -12.95 9.30
C ALA A 248 -10.55 -11.87 9.85
N ALA A 249 -11.79 -11.81 9.36
CA ALA A 249 -12.79 -10.85 9.77
C ALA A 249 -14.09 -11.53 10.14
N TYR A 250 -14.81 -10.90 11.04
CA TYR A 250 -16.18 -11.27 11.39
C TYR A 250 -17.08 -10.03 11.41
N SER A 251 -18.23 -10.14 10.76
CA SER A 251 -19.26 -9.09 10.71
C SER A 251 -20.57 -9.64 11.23
N SER A 252 -21.25 -8.89 12.07
CA SER A 252 -22.56 -9.26 12.63
C SER A 252 -23.46 -8.05 12.78
N GLU A 253 -24.74 -8.24 12.54
CA GLU A 253 -25.79 -7.29 12.95
C GLU A 253 -26.15 -7.58 14.41
N ILE A 254 -25.85 -6.64 15.32
CA ILE A 254 -26.18 -6.75 16.76
C ILE A 254 -27.67 -6.43 16.99
N SER A 255 -28.19 -5.49 16.20
CA SER A 255 -29.61 -5.11 16.19
C SER A 255 -29.97 -4.57 14.79
N GLU A 256 -31.26 -4.26 14.57
CA GLU A 256 -31.72 -3.64 13.30
C GLU A 256 -30.93 -2.37 12.91
N ASN A 257 -30.44 -1.64 13.92
CA ASN A 257 -29.74 -0.38 13.73
C ASN A 257 -28.23 -0.44 13.96
N LEU A 258 -27.70 -1.53 14.50
CA LEU A 258 -26.31 -1.61 14.92
C LEU A 258 -25.64 -2.84 14.33
N ALA A 259 -24.54 -2.61 13.61
CA ALA A 259 -23.66 -3.65 13.07
C ALA A 259 -22.23 -3.47 13.59
N ILE A 260 -21.51 -4.56 13.74
CA ILE A 260 -20.09 -4.58 14.10
C ILE A 260 -19.32 -5.41 13.10
N GLN A 261 -18.09 -4.97 12.79
CA GLN A 261 -17.10 -5.74 12.07
C GLN A 261 -15.77 -5.65 12.80
N GLY A 262 -15.11 -6.79 12.99
CA GLY A 262 -13.74 -6.87 13.49
C GLY A 262 -12.85 -7.59 12.50
N GLU A 263 -11.60 -7.16 12.34
CA GLU A 263 -10.63 -7.82 11.49
C GLU A 263 -9.26 -7.84 12.14
N LEU A 264 -8.58 -9.01 12.04
CA LEU A 264 -7.18 -9.23 12.37
C LEU A 264 -6.42 -9.53 11.09
N ASN A 265 -5.34 -8.80 10.84
CA ASN A 265 -4.39 -9.10 9.77
C ASN A 265 -3.01 -9.39 10.34
N LEU A 266 -2.29 -10.29 9.68
CA LEU A 266 -0.88 -10.58 9.92
C LEU A 266 -0.10 -10.25 8.64
N ASP A 267 0.83 -9.31 8.72
CA ASP A 267 1.76 -8.95 7.65
C ASP A 267 3.07 -9.73 7.86
N LEU A 268 3.38 -10.64 6.95
CA LEU A 268 4.51 -11.56 7.02
C LEU A 268 5.57 -11.15 6.00
N THR A 269 6.81 -10.98 6.46
CA THR A 269 7.98 -10.68 5.61
C THR A 269 9.08 -11.71 5.84
N PHE A 270 9.79 -12.06 4.76
CA PHE A 270 10.77 -13.15 4.73
C PHE A 270 12.20 -12.66 4.43
N ASP A 271 12.44 -11.36 4.52
CA ASP A 271 13.70 -10.67 4.21
C ASP A 271 14.58 -10.43 5.45
N GLY A 272 14.41 -11.26 6.46
CA GLY A 272 15.16 -11.22 7.72
C GLY A 272 14.48 -10.40 8.80
N LYS A 273 15.22 -10.11 9.86
CA LYS A 273 14.73 -9.47 11.07
C LYS A 273 14.31 -8.03 10.83
N ARG A 274 13.02 -7.72 11.02
CA ARG A 274 12.44 -6.37 11.00
C ARG A 274 12.14 -5.89 12.45
N ASN A 275 11.95 -4.59 12.65
CA ASN A 275 11.53 -4.06 13.95
C ASN A 275 10.00 -4.08 14.05
N VAL A 276 9.44 -5.26 14.31
CA VAL A 276 8.01 -5.55 14.45
C VAL A 276 7.76 -6.40 15.69
N LEU A 277 6.49 -6.69 16.00
CA LEU A 277 6.10 -7.40 17.22
C LEU A 277 6.77 -8.78 17.31
N PHE A 278 6.69 -9.60 16.28
CA PHE A 278 7.35 -10.90 16.18
C PHE A 278 8.44 -10.86 15.13
N ARG A 279 9.67 -11.19 15.52
CA ARG A 279 10.83 -11.06 14.64
C ARG A 279 11.81 -12.21 14.82
N SER A 280 12.17 -12.82 13.70
CA SER A 280 13.25 -13.81 13.62
C SER A 280 14.16 -13.52 12.41
N ASN A 281 15.19 -14.30 12.23
CA ASN A 281 16.10 -14.12 11.09
C ASN A 281 15.46 -14.53 9.75
N THR A 282 14.41 -15.36 9.78
CA THR A 282 13.73 -15.88 8.59
C THR A 282 12.36 -15.30 8.36
N LEU A 283 11.66 -14.87 9.43
CA LEU A 283 10.28 -14.40 9.38
C LEU A 283 10.09 -13.25 10.36
N SER A 284 9.50 -12.18 9.88
CA SER A 284 8.99 -11.09 10.70
C SER A 284 7.48 -10.97 10.50
N MET A 285 6.71 -10.70 11.58
CA MET A 285 5.25 -10.64 11.55
C MET A 285 4.77 -9.40 12.30
N ASP A 286 3.98 -8.56 11.62
CA ASP A 286 3.36 -7.36 12.15
C ASP A 286 1.84 -7.52 12.17
N PRO A 287 1.19 -7.65 13.35
CA PRO A 287 -0.25 -7.76 13.46
C PRO A 287 -0.92 -6.39 13.30
N ARG A 288 -2.12 -6.39 12.71
CA ARG A 288 -2.99 -5.24 12.55
C ARG A 288 -4.38 -5.62 13.01
N LEU A 289 -5.01 -4.76 13.80
CA LEU A 289 -6.36 -4.96 14.33
C LEU A 289 -7.23 -3.79 13.92
N GLY A 290 -8.45 -4.06 13.49
CA GLY A 290 -9.44 -3.04 13.14
C GLY A 290 -10.82 -3.43 13.61
N VAL A 291 -11.59 -2.43 14.05
CA VAL A 291 -13.00 -2.58 14.42
C VAL A 291 -13.79 -1.45 13.78
N GLU A 292 -14.95 -1.78 13.21
CA GLU A 292 -15.94 -0.85 12.66
C GLU A 292 -17.27 -1.07 13.35
N LEU A 293 -17.91 0.01 13.81
CA LEU A 293 -19.28 0.05 14.30
C LEU A 293 -20.13 0.84 13.32
N GLY A 294 -21.19 0.23 12.80
CA GLY A 294 -22.14 0.85 11.88
C GLY A 294 -23.47 1.12 12.57
N TYR A 295 -23.99 2.35 12.47
CA TYR A 295 -25.26 2.75 12.99
C TYR A 295 -26.23 3.12 11.86
N LYS A 296 -27.40 2.45 11.80
CA LYS A 296 -28.46 2.62 10.79
C LYS A 296 -27.95 2.51 9.35
N LYS A 297 -26.86 1.78 9.12
CA LYS A 297 -26.19 1.68 7.80
C LYS A 297 -25.82 3.06 7.19
N LEU A 298 -25.79 4.11 8.02
CA LEU A 298 -25.55 5.50 7.65
C LEU A 298 -24.26 6.05 8.25
N LEU A 299 -24.03 5.81 9.54
CA LEU A 299 -22.89 6.32 10.30
C LEU A 299 -21.96 5.17 10.66
N TYR A 300 -20.66 5.41 10.57
CA TYR A 300 -19.63 4.43 10.91
C TYR A 300 -18.57 5.07 11.79
N GLY A 301 -18.23 4.40 12.90
CA GLY A 301 -17.10 4.70 13.74
C GLY A 301 -16.04 3.59 13.60
N ARG A 302 -14.77 3.94 13.52
CA ARG A 302 -13.66 2.98 13.27
C ARG A 302 -12.50 3.21 14.20
N LEU A 303 -11.90 2.11 14.62
CA LEU A 303 -10.70 2.07 15.43
C LEU A 303 -9.75 1.04 14.83
N GLY A 304 -8.46 1.35 14.83
CA GLY A 304 -7.43 0.42 14.40
C GLY A 304 -6.16 0.59 15.23
N ILE A 305 -5.36 -0.46 15.26
CA ILE A 305 -4.03 -0.43 15.88
C ILE A 305 -3.08 -1.27 15.03
N PHE A 306 -1.89 -0.73 14.76
CA PHE A 306 -0.91 -1.33 13.85
C PHE A 306 0.50 -0.83 14.12
N ASN A 307 1.49 -1.31 13.36
CA ASN A 307 2.88 -0.87 13.37
C ASN A 307 3.52 -0.96 14.76
N PHE A 308 3.53 -2.17 15.33
CA PHE A 308 4.17 -2.43 16.62
C PHE A 308 5.68 -2.53 16.45
N GLN A 309 6.42 -1.60 17.03
CA GLN A 309 7.88 -1.54 16.94
C GLN A 309 8.53 -1.16 18.28
N GLN A 310 9.80 -1.51 18.46
CA GLN A 310 10.58 -1.06 19.60
C GLN A 310 11.38 0.19 19.23
N GLY A 311 11.19 1.25 19.98
CA GLY A 311 11.93 2.51 19.86
C GLY A 311 12.49 2.96 21.21
N LEU A 312 13.36 3.95 21.21
CA LEU A 312 13.81 4.61 22.44
C LEU A 312 12.64 5.39 23.02
N LYS A 313 12.56 5.42 24.36
CA LYS A 313 11.60 6.28 25.05
C LYS A 313 11.96 7.74 24.78
N ASP A 314 10.94 8.55 24.45
CA ASP A 314 11.11 9.98 24.21
C ASP A 314 11.83 10.68 25.37
N GLY A 315 12.84 11.50 25.03
CA GLY A 315 13.63 12.25 25.99
C GLY A 315 14.65 11.44 26.79
N ASP A 316 14.70 10.10 26.61
CA ASP A 316 15.70 9.26 27.27
C ASP A 316 16.98 9.15 26.42
N THR A 317 17.89 10.07 26.60
CA THR A 317 19.22 10.06 25.97
C THR A 317 20.28 9.32 26.78
N THR A 318 19.97 8.94 28.02
CA THR A 318 20.94 8.41 28.98
C THR A 318 20.81 6.90 29.15
N ASN A 319 19.61 6.39 29.43
CA ASN A 319 19.40 4.96 29.74
C ASN A 319 19.17 4.11 28.50
N LEU A 320 18.87 4.74 27.35
CA LEU A 320 18.59 4.08 26.08
C LEU A 320 17.52 2.97 26.17
N LYS A 321 16.56 3.14 27.09
CA LYS A 321 15.49 2.15 27.33
C LYS A 321 14.56 2.07 26.15
N LYS A 322 14.40 0.88 25.58
CA LYS A 322 13.44 0.62 24.51
C LYS A 322 12.05 0.39 25.07
N VAL A 323 11.06 1.02 24.46
CA VAL A 323 9.63 0.86 24.74
C VAL A 323 8.90 0.41 23.48
N TRP A 324 7.73 -0.19 23.66
CA TRP A 324 6.86 -0.50 22.53
C TRP A 324 6.16 0.75 22.04
N ILE A 325 6.28 1.01 20.75
CA ILE A 325 5.60 2.04 20.01
C ILE A 325 4.58 1.35 19.12
N PHE A 326 3.39 1.90 19.03
CA PHE A 326 2.34 1.43 18.13
C PHE A 326 1.56 2.63 17.60
N GLN A 327 0.83 2.43 16.50
CA GLN A 327 0.09 3.50 15.85
C GLN A 327 -1.42 3.20 15.90
N PRO A 328 -2.21 3.92 16.71
CA PRO A 328 -3.65 3.88 16.61
C PRO A 328 -4.13 4.66 15.39
N GLY A 329 -5.26 4.23 14.85
CA GLY A 329 -6.03 4.91 13.82
C GLY A 329 -7.47 5.10 14.29
N LEU A 330 -8.05 6.24 13.99
CA LEU A 330 -9.43 6.61 14.30
C LEU A 330 -10.12 7.02 13.00
N GLY A 331 -11.42 6.77 12.87
CA GLY A 331 -12.15 7.25 11.70
C GLY A 331 -13.64 7.30 11.87
N VAL A 332 -14.24 8.12 11.04
CA VAL A 332 -15.69 8.24 10.92
C VAL A 332 -16.08 8.14 9.45
N GLY A 333 -17.28 7.62 9.20
CA GLY A 333 -17.82 7.49 7.85
C GLY A 333 -19.29 7.80 7.78
N PHE A 334 -19.69 8.39 6.66
CA PHE A 334 -21.07 8.63 6.28
C PHE A 334 -21.37 7.92 4.97
N LYS A 335 -22.38 7.06 4.97
CA LYS A 335 -22.83 6.34 3.79
C LYS A 335 -24.15 6.92 3.30
N LEU A 336 -24.09 7.65 2.19
CA LEU A 336 -25.24 8.19 1.48
C LEU A 336 -25.62 7.24 0.33
N LYS A 337 -26.76 7.47 -0.34
CA LYS A 337 -27.26 6.56 -1.40
C LYS A 337 -26.25 6.28 -2.50
N GLN A 338 -25.48 7.28 -2.92
CA GLN A 338 -24.55 7.17 -4.06
C GLN A 338 -23.11 7.51 -3.68
N VAL A 339 -22.89 8.14 -2.53
CA VAL A 339 -21.58 8.64 -2.11
C VAL A 339 -21.34 8.23 -0.66
N ASP A 340 -20.21 7.62 -0.39
CA ASP A 340 -19.72 7.43 0.97
C ASP A 340 -18.57 8.40 1.19
N ILE A 341 -18.56 9.03 2.36
CA ILE A 341 -17.56 10.01 2.80
C ILE A 341 -16.89 9.46 4.03
N ASP A 342 -15.60 9.25 3.98
CA ASP A 342 -14.82 8.74 5.11
C ASP A 342 -13.69 9.69 5.46
N TYR A 343 -13.46 9.85 6.76
CA TYR A 343 -12.32 10.57 7.32
C TYR A 343 -11.57 9.66 8.27
N ALA A 344 -10.24 9.71 8.23
CA ALA A 344 -9.38 9.05 9.19
C ALA A 344 -8.32 10.00 9.74
N PHE A 345 -7.99 9.79 11.00
CA PHE A 345 -6.88 10.40 11.71
C PHE A 345 -5.99 9.28 12.22
N THR A 346 -4.77 9.21 11.71
CA THR A 346 -3.89 8.04 11.90
C THR A 346 -2.44 8.47 12.12
N ASN A 347 -1.54 7.49 12.29
CA ASN A 347 -0.14 7.69 12.67
C ASN A 347 0.02 8.41 14.03
N LEU A 348 -0.96 8.20 14.91
CA LEU A 348 -0.97 8.70 16.28
C LEU A 348 -0.04 7.85 17.15
N ALA A 349 1.27 7.87 16.85
CA ALA A 349 2.22 7.12 17.65
C ALA A 349 2.13 7.55 19.12
N ASN A 350 2.30 6.59 20.03
CA ASN A 350 2.37 6.84 21.47
C ASN A 350 3.71 7.50 21.89
N GLN A 351 4.06 8.60 21.21
CA GLN A 351 5.25 9.43 21.41
C GLN A 351 4.85 10.89 21.62
N SER A 352 5.76 11.72 22.11
CA SER A 352 5.48 13.12 22.47
C SER A 352 5.11 14.00 21.26
N ASN A 353 5.68 13.71 20.08
CA ASN A 353 5.43 14.45 18.84
C ASN A 353 5.12 13.49 17.69
N PRO A 354 3.90 12.90 17.65
CA PRO A 354 3.54 12.00 16.57
C PRO A 354 3.38 12.78 15.25
N LEU A 355 3.93 12.21 14.19
CA LEU A 355 3.70 12.71 12.82
C LEU A 355 2.35 12.21 12.32
N TYR A 356 1.29 12.84 12.79
CA TYR A 356 -0.09 12.47 12.45
C TYR A 356 -0.42 12.67 10.97
N THR A 357 -1.46 12.00 10.53
CA THR A 357 -1.94 12.02 9.15
C THR A 357 -3.45 12.21 9.11
N HIS A 358 -3.90 13.20 8.34
CA HIS A 358 -5.30 13.38 7.99
C HIS A 358 -5.60 12.74 6.65
N VAL A 359 -6.68 11.97 6.58
CA VAL A 359 -7.10 11.26 5.37
C VAL A 359 -8.56 11.53 5.10
N VAL A 360 -8.87 11.94 3.88
CA VAL A 360 -10.25 12.06 3.40
C VAL A 360 -10.43 11.14 2.20
N SER A 361 -11.50 10.37 2.16
CA SER A 361 -11.83 9.58 0.99
C SER A 361 -13.32 9.67 0.63
N LEU A 362 -13.58 9.59 -0.66
CA LEU A 362 -14.92 9.53 -1.23
C LEU A 362 -15.04 8.26 -2.06
N ARG A 363 -16.19 7.60 -1.96
CA ARG A 363 -16.55 6.46 -2.79
C ARG A 363 -17.87 6.73 -3.48
N PHE A 364 -17.94 6.44 -4.76
CA PHE A 364 -19.08 6.71 -5.63
C PHE A 364 -19.61 5.40 -6.21
N ASN A 365 -20.92 5.13 -6.02
CA ASN A 365 -21.62 4.07 -6.73
C ASN A 365 -22.17 4.65 -8.03
N LEU A 366 -21.54 4.29 -9.15
CA LEU A 366 -21.85 4.81 -10.49
C LEU A 366 -23.02 4.01 -11.09
N LYS A 367 -24.10 4.69 -11.50
CA LYS A 367 -25.18 4.01 -12.19
C LYS A 367 -24.73 3.57 -13.59
N ARG A 368 -24.90 2.29 -13.92
CA ARG A 368 -24.74 1.80 -15.28
C ARG A 368 -25.88 2.39 -16.11
N LYS A 369 -25.54 3.02 -17.27
CA LYS A 369 -26.60 3.38 -18.23
C LYS A 369 -27.21 2.08 -18.73
N GLU A 370 -28.50 1.93 -18.55
CA GLU A 370 -29.30 0.91 -19.26
C GLU A 370 -29.33 1.33 -20.73
N ASN A 371 -28.72 0.50 -21.58
CA ASN A 371 -28.81 0.64 -23.04
C ASN A 371 -30.04 -0.10 -23.53
#